data_2ba0be29ac01e0705cbb45411bb27392
#
_entry.id   2ba0be29ac01e0705cbb45411bb27392
#
_cell.length_a   1.000
_cell.length_b   1.000
_cell.length_c   1.000
_cell.angle_alpha   90.00
_cell.angle_beta   90.00
_cell.angle_gamma   90.00
#
_symmetry.space_group_name_H-M   'P 1'
#
loop_
_entity.id
_entity.type
_entity.pdbx_description
1 polymer ?
#
loop_
_entity_poly.entity_id
_entity_poly.type
_entity_poly.pdbx_seq_one_letter_code
_entity_poly.pdbx_strand_id
1 'polypeptide(L)'
;MRGKRTKKVLLPPDPMYGNRLVARLINRIMRSGKKRVAESVVYKSFDVIKEKGEDPVKIYELAVATVGPKMEVRPRRVGGASYQVPNEVRGDRRIALALRWIIAYATKRSNKEYHTFSEKLAAELLDGAKGVGEAIKKRDTVQRMAEANRAFAHFKW
;
A
#
# COMPACT_ATOMS: atom_id res chain seq x y z
N MET A 1 2.83 28.33 -18.51
CA MET A 1 2.65 28.78 -17.10
C MET A 1 2.37 27.59 -16.22
N ARG A 2 3.09 27.37 -15.12
CA ARG A 2 2.73 26.33 -14.13
C ARG A 2 1.56 26.85 -13.30
N GLY A 3 0.39 26.20 -13.39
CA GLY A 3 -0.77 26.51 -12.55
C GLY A 3 -0.46 26.41 -11.06
N LYS A 4 -1.21 27.14 -10.23
CA LYS A 4 -1.09 27.06 -8.77
C LYS A 4 -1.30 25.62 -8.30
N ARG A 5 -0.44 25.14 -7.40
CA ARG A 5 -0.56 23.82 -6.78
C ARG A 5 -1.86 23.74 -5.99
N THR A 6 -2.75 22.84 -6.36
CA THR A 6 -4.01 22.62 -5.63
C THR A 6 -3.72 22.26 -4.17
N LYS A 7 -4.46 22.85 -3.24
CA LYS A 7 -4.35 22.52 -1.82
C LYS A 7 -4.73 21.04 -1.63
N LYS A 8 -3.92 20.29 -0.86
CA LYS A 8 -4.27 18.92 -0.49
C LYS A 8 -5.55 18.95 0.35
N VAL A 9 -6.62 18.39 -0.16
CA VAL A 9 -7.84 18.18 0.63
C VAL A 9 -7.56 17.05 1.62
N LEU A 10 -7.74 17.32 2.90
CA LEU A 10 -7.64 16.31 3.95
C LEU A 10 -8.84 15.37 3.85
N LEU A 11 -8.57 14.09 3.66
CA LEU A 11 -9.61 13.08 3.65
C LEU A 11 -10.27 12.99 5.03
N PRO A 12 -11.61 13.05 5.13
CA PRO A 12 -12.31 12.82 6.40
C PRO A 12 -12.02 11.39 6.90
N PRO A 13 -12.01 11.16 8.21
CA PRO A 13 -11.86 9.82 8.77
C PRO A 13 -13.07 8.94 8.41
N ASP A 14 -12.86 7.63 8.44
CA ASP A 14 -13.92 6.66 8.23
C ASP A 14 -14.94 6.73 9.36
N PRO A 15 -16.26 6.70 9.08
CA PRO A 15 -17.30 6.85 10.11
C PRO A 15 -17.36 5.69 11.10
N MET A 16 -17.02 4.45 10.71
CA MET A 16 -17.06 3.29 11.60
C MET A 16 -15.85 3.19 12.53
N TYR A 17 -14.66 3.43 11.99
CA TYR A 17 -13.39 3.23 12.72
C TYR A 17 -12.72 4.56 13.12
N GLY A 18 -13.23 5.71 12.74
CA GLY A 18 -12.64 7.01 13.03
C GLY A 18 -11.23 7.23 12.45
N ASN A 19 -10.77 6.35 11.57
CA ASN A 19 -9.39 6.29 11.11
C ASN A 19 -9.25 6.75 9.65
N ARG A 20 -8.32 7.72 9.43
CA ARG A 20 -8.05 8.25 8.08
C ARG A 20 -7.33 7.24 7.18
N LEU A 21 -6.55 6.31 7.74
CA LEU A 21 -5.91 5.26 6.95
C LEU A 21 -6.96 4.30 6.39
N VAL A 22 -7.98 3.95 7.16
CA VAL A 22 -9.11 3.12 6.70
C VAL A 22 -9.85 3.81 5.56
N ALA A 23 -10.13 5.11 5.67
CA ALA A 23 -10.73 5.88 4.58
C ALA A 23 -9.85 5.88 3.31
N ARG A 24 -8.51 5.93 3.46
CA ARG A 24 -7.57 5.79 2.32
C ARG A 24 -7.65 4.40 1.67
N LEU A 25 -7.80 3.33 2.46
CA LEU A 25 -7.95 1.98 1.96
C LEU A 25 -9.24 1.84 1.14
N ILE A 26 -10.37 2.29 1.69
CA ILE A 26 -11.68 2.30 1.01
C ILE A 26 -11.59 3.02 -0.34
N ASN A 27 -11.04 4.23 -0.34
CA ASN A 27 -10.88 5.00 -1.58
C ASN A 27 -9.94 4.33 -2.59
N ARG A 28 -8.97 3.55 -2.11
CA ARG A 28 -8.04 2.84 -3.00
C ARG A 28 -8.63 1.57 -3.61
N ILE A 29 -9.53 0.90 -2.89
CA ILE A 29 -10.28 -0.28 -3.36
C ILE A 29 -11.42 0.14 -4.28
N MET A 30 -12.02 1.30 -4.04
CA MET A 30 -13.14 1.81 -4.80
C MET A 30 -12.86 1.81 -6.31
N ARG A 31 -13.81 1.26 -7.08
CA ARG A 31 -13.82 1.28 -8.55
C ARG A 31 -15.10 1.94 -9.04
N SER A 32 -15.00 2.71 -10.11
CA SER A 32 -16.17 3.37 -10.77
C SER A 32 -17.07 4.16 -9.78
N GLY A 33 -16.49 4.77 -8.74
CA GLY A 33 -17.25 5.56 -7.76
C GLY A 33 -18.13 4.76 -6.79
N LYS A 34 -18.09 3.42 -6.82
CA LYS A 34 -18.92 2.54 -5.98
C LYS A 34 -18.40 2.48 -4.53
N LYS A 35 -18.51 3.59 -3.79
CA LYS A 35 -17.92 3.73 -2.46
C LYS A 35 -18.53 2.78 -1.44
N ARG A 36 -19.88 2.64 -1.39
CA ARG A 36 -20.56 1.73 -0.45
C ARG A 36 -20.12 0.27 -0.61
N VAL A 37 -19.86 -0.17 -1.84
CA VAL A 37 -19.34 -1.52 -2.09
C VAL A 37 -17.93 -1.67 -1.52
N ALA A 38 -17.07 -0.66 -1.72
CA ALA A 38 -15.72 -0.67 -1.17
C ALA A 38 -15.71 -0.65 0.37
N GLU A 39 -16.60 0.12 1.00
CA GLU A 39 -16.83 0.13 2.45
C GLU A 39 -17.22 -1.27 2.95
N SER A 40 -18.24 -1.88 2.35
CA SER A 40 -18.69 -3.23 2.69
C SER A 40 -17.57 -4.27 2.58
N VAL A 41 -16.74 -4.19 1.56
CA VAL A 41 -15.61 -5.11 1.35
C VAL A 41 -14.57 -4.94 2.48
N VAL A 42 -14.21 -3.71 2.83
CA VAL A 42 -13.24 -3.44 3.90
C VAL A 42 -13.79 -3.86 5.26
N TYR A 43 -15.03 -3.53 5.57
CA TYR A 43 -15.63 -3.90 6.85
C TYR A 43 -15.72 -5.42 7.01
N LYS A 44 -16.18 -6.14 5.98
CA LYS A 44 -16.17 -7.61 5.99
C LYS A 44 -14.76 -8.19 6.14
N SER A 45 -13.74 -7.58 5.55
CA SER A 45 -12.36 -8.05 5.76
C SER A 45 -11.89 -7.82 7.20
N PHE A 46 -12.33 -6.75 7.84
CA PHE A 46 -12.03 -6.46 9.24
C PHE A 46 -12.80 -7.39 10.19
N ASP A 47 -14.03 -7.77 9.84
CA ASP A 47 -14.80 -8.75 10.61
C ASP A 47 -14.10 -10.11 10.60
N VAL A 48 -13.59 -10.58 9.46
CA VAL A 48 -12.78 -11.81 9.37
C VAL A 48 -11.52 -11.73 10.26
N ILE A 49 -10.89 -10.55 10.39
CA ILE A 49 -9.73 -10.38 11.30
C ILE A 49 -10.19 -10.45 12.76
N LYS A 50 -11.34 -9.84 13.11
CA LYS A 50 -11.92 -9.91 14.46
C LYS A 50 -12.29 -11.32 14.87
N GLU A 51 -12.84 -12.13 13.96
CA GLU A 51 -13.14 -13.55 14.20
C GLU A 51 -11.90 -14.36 14.59
N LYS A 52 -10.70 -13.93 14.15
CA LYS A 52 -9.42 -14.51 14.55
C LYS A 52 -8.87 -13.97 15.87
N GLY A 53 -9.63 -13.13 16.56
CA GLY A 53 -9.26 -12.57 17.87
C GLY A 53 -8.28 -11.39 17.82
N GLU A 54 -8.04 -10.80 16.64
CA GLU A 54 -7.09 -9.71 16.47
C GLU A 54 -7.80 -8.35 16.23
N ASP A 55 -7.19 -7.25 16.67
CA ASP A 55 -7.69 -5.90 16.40
C ASP A 55 -7.41 -5.51 14.92
N PRO A 56 -8.46 -5.36 14.09
CA PRO A 56 -8.30 -5.14 12.66
C PRO A 56 -7.59 -3.82 12.33
N VAL A 57 -7.79 -2.77 13.13
CA VAL A 57 -7.16 -1.47 12.88
C VAL A 57 -5.66 -1.55 13.16
N LYS A 58 -5.27 -2.17 14.27
CA LYS A 58 -3.85 -2.37 14.61
C LYS A 58 -3.15 -3.25 13.58
N ILE A 59 -3.76 -4.35 13.18
CA ILE A 59 -3.23 -5.23 12.13
C ILE A 59 -3.06 -4.49 10.82
N TYR A 60 -4.04 -3.71 10.43
CA TYR A 60 -3.96 -2.90 9.21
C TYR A 60 -2.84 -1.86 9.26
N GLU A 61 -2.71 -1.11 10.37
CA GLU A 61 -1.64 -0.13 10.55
C GLU A 61 -0.26 -0.79 10.52
N LEU A 62 -0.11 -1.92 11.20
CA LEU A 62 1.11 -2.71 11.21
C LEU A 62 1.45 -3.23 9.81
N ALA A 63 0.47 -3.78 9.08
CA ALA A 63 0.67 -4.24 7.70
C ALA A 63 1.13 -3.10 6.78
N VAL A 64 0.51 -1.92 6.87
CA VAL A 64 0.92 -0.74 6.08
C VAL A 64 2.33 -0.29 6.44
N ALA A 65 2.69 -0.29 7.72
CA ALA A 65 4.02 0.09 8.19
C ALA A 65 5.09 -0.90 7.70
N THR A 66 4.80 -2.20 7.73
CA THR A 66 5.71 -3.28 7.36
C THR A 66 5.88 -3.40 5.84
N VAL A 67 4.78 -3.34 5.06
CA VAL A 67 4.82 -3.43 3.59
C VAL A 67 5.40 -2.17 2.95
N GLY A 68 5.33 -1.01 3.61
CA GLY A 68 5.79 0.26 3.06
C GLY A 68 7.32 0.31 2.88
N PRO A 69 7.84 0.49 1.64
CA PRO A 69 9.28 0.53 1.38
C PRO A 69 9.92 1.79 1.94
N LYS A 70 11.19 1.68 2.38
CA LYS A 70 12.01 2.84 2.79
C LYS A 70 12.60 3.57 1.59
N MET A 71 12.97 2.82 0.54
CA MET A 71 13.60 3.32 -0.66
C MET A 71 12.85 2.87 -1.91
N GLU A 72 12.85 3.68 -2.96
CA GLU A 72 12.37 3.32 -4.30
C GLU A 72 13.40 3.75 -5.35
N VAL A 73 13.42 3.11 -6.50
CA VAL A 73 14.23 3.56 -7.64
C VAL A 73 13.37 4.37 -8.60
N ARG A 74 13.94 5.45 -9.12
CA ARG A 74 13.31 6.30 -10.15
C ARG A 74 14.25 6.47 -11.33
N PRO A 75 13.75 6.30 -12.55
CA PRO A 75 14.57 6.56 -13.74
C PRO A 75 14.87 8.06 -13.83
N ARG A 76 16.16 8.39 -14.06
CA ARG A 76 16.65 9.73 -14.35
C ARG A 76 17.48 9.68 -15.62
N ARG A 77 17.27 10.65 -16.50
CA ARG A 77 18.03 10.77 -17.75
C ARG A 77 19.16 11.75 -17.54
N VAL A 78 20.39 11.27 -17.71
CA VAL A 78 21.62 12.06 -17.58
C VAL A 78 22.49 11.81 -18.81
N GLY A 79 22.82 12.85 -19.58
CA GLY A 79 23.66 12.74 -20.76
C GLY A 79 23.14 11.76 -21.83
N GLY A 80 21.80 11.59 -21.94
CA GLY A 80 21.19 10.63 -22.89
C GLY A 80 20.98 9.22 -22.37
N ALA A 81 21.68 8.79 -21.31
CA ALA A 81 21.49 7.50 -20.66
C ALA A 81 20.43 7.58 -19.53
N SER A 82 19.69 6.49 -19.32
CA SER A 82 18.70 6.37 -18.25
C SER A 82 19.26 5.57 -17.07
N TYR A 83 19.38 6.22 -15.91
CA TYR A 83 19.87 5.61 -14.69
C TYR A 83 18.75 5.40 -13.70
N GLN A 84 18.76 4.27 -12.98
CA GLN A 84 17.83 3.98 -11.89
C GLN A 84 18.37 4.57 -10.57
N VAL A 85 17.89 5.76 -10.21
CA VAL A 85 18.39 6.50 -9.05
C VAL A 85 17.58 6.13 -7.81
N PRO A 86 18.23 5.66 -6.72
CA PRO A 86 17.56 5.37 -5.46
C PRO A 86 17.12 6.65 -4.77
N ASN A 87 15.85 6.69 -4.35
CA ASN A 87 15.25 7.80 -3.62
C ASN A 87 14.57 7.31 -2.37
N GLU A 88 14.68 8.08 -1.28
CA GLU A 88 13.93 7.84 -0.06
C GLU A 88 12.44 8.08 -0.28
N VAL A 89 11.60 7.20 0.28
CA VAL A 89 10.15 7.29 0.14
C VAL A 89 9.55 8.05 1.32
N ARG A 90 8.99 9.22 1.05
CA ARG A 90 8.30 10.04 2.07
C ARG A 90 7.00 9.37 2.55
N GLY A 91 6.56 9.69 3.77
CA GLY A 91 5.46 9.02 4.47
C GLY A 91 4.18 8.81 3.65
N ASP A 92 3.64 9.87 3.02
CA ASP A 92 2.43 9.74 2.18
C ASP A 92 2.63 8.80 0.98
N ARG A 93 3.80 8.84 0.36
CA ARG A 93 4.17 7.97 -0.76
C ARG A 93 4.34 6.53 -0.29
N ARG A 94 4.94 6.34 0.88
CA ARG A 94 5.14 5.03 1.51
C ARG A 94 3.80 4.33 1.75
N ILE A 95 2.85 5.04 2.35
CA ILE A 95 1.48 4.55 2.56
C ILE A 95 0.81 4.20 1.21
N ALA A 96 0.91 5.09 0.21
CA ALA A 96 0.29 4.87 -1.09
C ALA A 96 0.85 3.64 -1.83
N LEU A 97 2.16 3.35 -1.69
CA LEU A 97 2.79 2.17 -2.24
C LEU A 97 2.37 0.91 -1.49
N ALA A 98 2.35 0.94 -0.15
CA ALA A 98 1.90 -0.17 0.68
C ALA A 98 0.47 -0.59 0.32
N LEU A 99 -0.48 0.36 0.28
CA LEU A 99 -1.86 0.10 -0.09
C LEU A 99 -2.00 -0.50 -1.48
N ARG A 100 -1.24 0.03 -2.45
CA ARG A 100 -1.24 -0.48 -3.83
C ARG A 100 -0.79 -1.94 -3.87
N TRP A 101 0.27 -2.29 -3.16
CA TRP A 101 0.80 -3.64 -3.17
C TRP A 101 -0.11 -4.61 -2.42
N ILE A 102 -0.61 -4.26 -1.24
CA ILE A 102 -1.57 -5.06 -0.49
C ILE A 102 -2.79 -5.40 -1.38
N ILE A 103 -3.41 -4.41 -2.00
CA ILE A 103 -4.58 -4.64 -2.86
C ILE A 103 -4.23 -5.49 -4.09
N ALA A 104 -3.09 -5.21 -4.74
CA ALA A 104 -2.66 -5.95 -5.92
C ALA A 104 -2.40 -7.43 -5.61
N TYR A 105 -1.76 -7.72 -4.49
CA TYR A 105 -1.46 -9.11 -4.11
C TYR A 105 -2.67 -9.82 -3.48
N ALA A 106 -3.53 -9.11 -2.74
CA ALA A 106 -4.83 -9.65 -2.35
C ALA A 106 -5.64 -10.09 -3.58
N THR A 107 -5.65 -9.29 -4.64
CA THR A 107 -6.37 -9.65 -5.89
C THR A 107 -5.79 -10.91 -6.56
N LYS A 108 -4.47 -11.16 -6.42
CA LYS A 108 -3.78 -12.31 -7.02
C LYS A 108 -3.93 -13.61 -6.22
N ARG A 109 -4.43 -13.56 -4.98
CA ARG A 109 -4.65 -14.77 -4.17
C ARG A 109 -5.62 -15.73 -4.85
N SER A 110 -5.40 -17.04 -4.63
CA SER A 110 -6.18 -18.12 -5.21
C SER A 110 -7.67 -18.03 -4.84
N ASN A 111 -8.55 -18.25 -5.82
CA ASN A 111 -9.99 -18.38 -5.59
C ASN A 111 -10.35 -19.74 -4.95
N LYS A 112 -9.43 -20.70 -4.96
CA LYS A 112 -9.67 -22.02 -4.33
C LYS A 112 -9.65 -21.96 -2.81
N GLU A 113 -8.82 -21.07 -2.26
CA GLU A 113 -8.66 -20.90 -0.80
C GLU A 113 -9.56 -19.79 -0.25
N TYR A 114 -9.82 -18.76 -1.05
CA TYR A 114 -10.56 -17.56 -0.65
C TYR A 114 -11.64 -17.26 -1.68
N HIS A 115 -12.89 -17.42 -1.29
CA HIS A 115 -14.01 -17.23 -2.22
C HIS A 115 -14.36 -15.77 -2.47
N THR A 116 -14.13 -14.90 -1.48
CA THR A 116 -14.45 -13.47 -1.56
C THR A 116 -13.20 -12.60 -1.54
N PHE A 117 -13.28 -11.40 -2.13
CA PHE A 117 -12.18 -10.45 -2.06
C PHE A 117 -11.93 -9.96 -0.63
N SER A 118 -12.95 -9.91 0.21
CA SER A 118 -12.82 -9.56 1.64
C SER A 118 -11.93 -10.54 2.39
N GLU A 119 -12.09 -11.84 2.17
CA GLU A 119 -11.23 -12.89 2.75
C GLU A 119 -9.78 -12.80 2.26
N LYS A 120 -9.59 -12.56 0.94
CA LYS A 120 -8.27 -12.35 0.34
C LYS A 120 -7.56 -11.14 0.96
N LEU A 121 -8.29 -10.04 1.15
CA LEU A 121 -7.77 -8.83 1.75
C LEU A 121 -7.39 -9.06 3.21
N ALA A 122 -8.25 -9.72 3.99
CA ALA A 122 -7.97 -10.06 5.39
C ALA A 122 -6.72 -10.92 5.52
N ALA A 123 -6.58 -11.95 4.68
CA ALA A 123 -5.40 -12.81 4.67
C ALA A 123 -4.12 -12.04 4.31
N GLU A 124 -4.17 -11.14 3.31
CA GLU A 124 -3.00 -10.31 2.93
C GLU A 124 -2.62 -9.31 4.03
N LEU A 125 -3.59 -8.75 4.76
CA LEU A 125 -3.32 -7.86 5.89
C LEU A 125 -2.65 -8.61 7.05
N LEU A 126 -3.12 -9.80 7.37
CA LEU A 126 -2.54 -10.65 8.41
C LEU A 126 -1.10 -11.07 8.08
N ASP A 127 -0.88 -11.52 6.84
CA ASP A 127 0.46 -11.90 6.37
C ASP A 127 1.40 -10.70 6.33
N GLY A 128 0.91 -9.55 5.85
CA GLY A 128 1.67 -8.31 5.83
C GLY A 128 2.06 -7.81 7.22
N ALA A 129 1.18 -7.97 8.22
CA ALA A 129 1.48 -7.65 9.61
C ALA A 129 2.56 -8.57 10.19
N LYS A 130 2.52 -9.86 9.86
CA LYS A 130 3.53 -10.85 10.26
C LYS A 130 4.86 -10.72 9.49
N GLY A 131 4.95 -9.84 8.51
CA GLY A 131 6.14 -9.66 7.69
C GLY A 131 6.36 -10.76 6.66
N VAL A 132 5.32 -11.47 6.26
CA VAL A 132 5.34 -12.54 5.26
C VAL A 132 4.42 -12.19 4.08
N GLY A 133 4.43 -13.00 3.03
CA GLY A 133 3.55 -12.82 1.88
C GLY A 133 4.17 -12.11 0.69
N GLU A 134 3.42 -12.05 -0.40
CA GLU A 134 3.90 -11.54 -1.69
C GLU A 134 4.11 -10.02 -1.70
N ALA A 135 3.31 -9.26 -0.93
CA ALA A 135 3.51 -7.82 -0.77
C ALA A 135 4.86 -7.50 -0.11
N ILE A 136 5.27 -8.31 0.86
CA ILE A 136 6.58 -8.21 1.52
C ILE A 136 7.71 -8.56 0.56
N LYS A 137 7.58 -9.64 -0.20
CA LYS A 137 8.57 -10.00 -1.24
C LYS A 137 8.76 -8.86 -2.25
N LYS A 138 7.66 -8.18 -2.63
CA LYS A 138 7.73 -6.99 -3.50
C LYS A 138 8.49 -5.84 -2.85
N ARG A 139 8.26 -5.54 -1.58
CA ARG A 139 9.01 -4.55 -0.81
C ARG A 139 10.51 -4.86 -0.86
N ASP A 140 10.86 -6.11 -0.53
CA ASP A 140 12.27 -6.54 -0.45
C ASP A 140 12.96 -6.51 -1.82
N THR A 141 12.22 -6.85 -2.88
CA THR A 141 12.73 -6.70 -4.25
C THR A 141 13.04 -5.24 -4.59
N VAL A 142 12.13 -4.31 -4.24
CA VAL A 142 12.34 -2.87 -4.50
C VAL A 142 13.49 -2.33 -3.66
N GLN A 143 13.63 -2.74 -2.40
CA GLN A 143 14.75 -2.35 -1.55
C GLN A 143 16.09 -2.88 -2.09
N ARG A 144 16.17 -4.17 -2.48
CA ARG A 144 17.36 -4.73 -3.11
C ARG A 144 17.75 -4.01 -4.41
N MET A 145 16.76 -3.65 -5.24
CA MET A 145 17.04 -2.82 -6.42
C MET A 145 17.62 -1.46 -6.06
N ALA A 146 17.12 -0.82 -5.00
CA ALA A 146 17.63 0.46 -4.56
C ALA A 146 19.05 0.35 -4.01
N GLU A 147 19.35 -0.71 -3.28
CA GLU A 147 20.70 -1.02 -2.76
C GLU A 147 21.69 -1.30 -3.89
N ALA A 148 21.32 -2.13 -4.87
CA ALA A 148 22.16 -2.44 -6.04
C ALA A 148 22.50 -1.19 -6.86
N ASN A 149 21.58 -0.22 -6.91
CA ASN A 149 21.79 1.05 -7.63
C ASN A 149 22.35 2.18 -6.74
N ARG A 150 22.87 1.87 -5.55
CA ARG A 150 23.36 2.87 -4.59
C ARG A 150 24.46 3.77 -5.15
N ALA A 151 25.27 3.26 -6.07
CA ALA A 151 26.31 4.03 -6.75
C ALA A 151 25.78 5.25 -7.51
N PHE A 152 24.52 5.21 -7.97
CA PHE A 152 23.87 6.29 -8.71
C PHE A 152 23.13 7.29 -7.81
N ALA A 153 23.25 7.18 -6.50
CA ALA A 153 22.55 8.07 -5.56
C ALA A 153 22.95 9.56 -5.71
N HIS A 154 24.17 9.84 -6.21
CA HIS A 154 24.65 11.20 -6.46
C HIS A 154 23.92 11.93 -7.60
N PHE A 155 23.19 11.20 -8.47
CA PHE A 155 22.31 11.79 -9.49
C PHE A 155 20.96 12.27 -8.94
N LYS A 156 20.82 12.33 -7.63
CA LYS A 156 19.63 12.86 -6.95
C LYS A 156 19.74 14.37 -6.82
N TRP A 157 19.04 15.10 -7.67
CA TRP A 157 18.79 16.56 -7.56
C TRP A 157 17.30 16.86 -7.67
#